data_c04639cf57cf229c1ea9473d75015f06
#
_entry.id   c04639cf57cf229c1ea9473d75015f06
#
_cell.length_a   1.000
_cell.length_b   1.000
_cell.length_c   1.000
_cell.angle_alpha   90.00
_cell.angle_beta   90.00
_cell.angle_gamma   90.00
#
_symmetry.space_group_name_H-M   'P 1'
#
loop_
_entity.id
_entity.type
_entity.pdbx_description
1 polymer ?
#
loop_
_entity_poly.entity_id
_entity_poly.type
_entity_poly.pdbx_seq_one_letter_code
_entity_poly.pdbx_strand_id
1 'polypeptide(L)'
;IDLDRNEFSLKTIEETTGFKVRPVQPATWTVWARPEGFDFNLPDHYGWGQTLRPVFAPVPEKGDLVLAYWRDSYGTPAIVLRPGRDGRPFSVFCGAVDLPAATIRAFARKAGAHVYCSRNAGIHKGRDFVAVTAGEGGLYDLNVGGAEEWFDAYTGRPIGRGPQLKLNLKPAETFTACRKILLNKIHTGGNAR
;
A
#
# COMPACT_ATOMS: atom_id res chain seq x y z
N ILE A 1 9.36 -20.59 2.08
CA ILE A 1 8.97 -22.03 2.10
C ILE A 1 10.19 -22.79 1.66
N ASP A 2 10.61 -23.74 2.46
CA ASP A 2 11.56 -24.77 2.03
C ASP A 2 10.76 -25.75 1.16
N LEU A 3 10.93 -25.64 -0.15
CA LEU A 3 10.17 -26.44 -1.12
C LEU A 3 10.49 -27.94 -1.04
N ASP A 4 11.72 -28.27 -0.61
CA ASP A 4 12.17 -29.65 -0.53
C ASP A 4 11.54 -30.40 0.68
N ARG A 5 11.22 -29.64 1.74
CA ARG A 5 10.64 -30.15 2.97
C ARG A 5 9.17 -29.81 3.17
N ASN A 6 8.60 -28.98 2.30
CA ASN A 6 7.25 -28.42 2.43
C ASN A 6 7.00 -27.77 3.81
N GLU A 7 8.04 -27.12 4.37
CA GLU A 7 8.02 -26.49 5.68
C GLU A 7 8.33 -25.00 5.59
N PHE A 8 7.88 -24.22 6.57
CA PHE A 8 8.26 -22.84 6.71
C PHE A 8 9.64 -22.74 7.35
N SER A 9 10.61 -22.23 6.60
CA SER A 9 11.95 -21.97 7.11
C SER A 9 12.01 -20.57 7.72
N LEU A 10 12.16 -20.49 9.04
CA LEU A 10 12.37 -19.22 9.76
C LEU A 10 13.64 -18.53 9.27
N LYS A 11 14.68 -19.29 8.95
CA LYS A 11 15.92 -18.76 8.39
C LYS A 11 15.68 -18.10 7.04
N THR A 12 14.94 -18.71 6.14
CA THR A 12 14.60 -18.11 4.85
C THR A 12 13.77 -16.84 5.01
N ILE A 13 12.85 -16.79 5.98
CA ILE A 13 12.09 -15.56 6.28
C ILE A 13 13.06 -14.46 6.73
N GLU A 14 13.99 -14.75 7.64
CA GLU A 14 14.98 -13.79 8.12
C GLU A 14 15.90 -13.30 6.98
N GLU A 15 16.42 -14.19 6.17
CA GLU A 15 17.28 -13.87 5.02
C GLU A 15 16.56 -13.00 3.98
N THR A 16 15.29 -13.26 3.75
CA THR A 16 14.51 -12.52 2.74
C THR A 16 14.03 -11.17 3.26
N THR A 17 13.58 -11.10 4.52
CA THR A 17 12.94 -9.91 5.09
C THR A 17 13.88 -9.05 5.93
N GLY A 18 14.98 -9.61 6.39
CA GLY A 18 15.89 -9.00 7.35
C GLY A 18 15.37 -9.00 8.79
N PHE A 19 14.23 -9.65 9.06
CA PHE A 19 13.65 -9.73 10.39
C PHE A 19 13.69 -11.15 10.94
N LYS A 20 14.21 -11.31 12.15
CA LYS A 20 14.00 -12.53 12.91
C LYS A 20 12.52 -12.66 13.27
N VAL A 21 12.00 -13.86 13.12
CA VAL A 21 10.60 -14.14 13.44
C VAL A 21 10.48 -15.39 14.29
N ARG A 22 9.40 -15.47 15.04
CA ARG A 22 9.02 -16.69 15.76
C ARG A 22 7.57 -17.05 15.44
N PRO A 23 7.23 -18.35 15.38
CA PRO A 23 5.84 -18.75 15.25
C PRO A 23 5.07 -18.34 16.52
N VAL A 24 3.83 -17.93 16.33
CA VAL A 24 2.94 -17.58 17.44
C VAL A 24 1.64 -18.37 17.34
N GLN A 25 0.99 -18.56 18.48
CA GLN A 25 -0.35 -19.14 18.54
C GLN A 25 -1.33 -18.23 17.79
N PRO A 26 -2.45 -18.76 17.31
CA PRO A 26 -3.38 -17.99 16.50
C PRO A 26 -3.76 -16.68 17.19
N ALA A 27 -3.36 -15.60 16.58
CA ALA A 27 -3.69 -14.27 17.00
C ALA A 27 -4.63 -13.68 15.94
N THR A 28 -5.71 -13.05 16.35
CA THR A 28 -6.77 -12.60 15.44
C THR A 28 -6.78 -11.10 15.26
N TRP A 29 -6.46 -10.35 16.32
CA TRP A 29 -6.53 -8.91 16.35
C TRP A 29 -5.21 -8.26 16.74
N THR A 30 -4.95 -7.09 16.18
CA THR A 30 -3.82 -6.25 16.56
C THR A 30 -4.30 -4.97 17.22
N VAL A 31 -3.48 -4.50 18.14
CA VAL A 31 -3.66 -3.21 18.83
C VAL A 31 -2.44 -2.34 18.54
N TRP A 32 -2.65 -1.10 18.10
CA TRP A 32 -1.57 -0.17 17.83
C TRP A 32 -0.85 0.24 19.11
N ALA A 33 0.47 0.22 19.07
CA ALA A 33 1.31 0.67 20.20
C ALA A 33 1.41 2.20 20.29
N ARG A 34 1.11 2.90 19.19
CA ARG A 34 1.21 4.38 19.07
C ARG A 34 2.53 4.93 19.61
N PRO A 35 3.69 4.46 19.12
CA PRO A 35 4.97 4.97 19.56
C PRO A 35 5.11 6.46 19.24
N GLU A 36 5.83 7.18 20.07
CA GLU A 36 6.07 8.60 19.89
C GLU A 36 6.69 8.91 18.51
N GLY A 37 6.25 9.98 17.87
CA GLY A 37 6.68 10.35 16.52
C GLY A 37 6.03 9.54 15.39
N PHE A 38 5.07 8.69 15.70
CA PHE A 38 4.31 7.89 14.75
C PHE A 38 2.81 8.20 14.90
N ASP A 39 2.39 9.30 14.31
CA ASP A 39 0.97 9.63 14.24
C ASP A 39 0.40 9.14 12.90
N PHE A 40 -0.16 7.94 12.95
CA PHE A 40 -1.08 7.47 11.93
C PHE A 40 -2.48 7.64 12.50
N ASN A 41 -3.32 8.38 11.82
CA ASN A 41 -4.75 8.41 12.16
C ASN A 41 -5.39 7.05 11.82
N LEU A 42 -5.13 6.07 12.65
CA LEU A 42 -5.47 4.68 12.45
C LEU A 42 -6.53 4.24 13.46
N PRO A 43 -7.40 3.29 13.11
CA PRO A 43 -8.32 2.69 14.06
C PRO A 43 -7.54 2.06 15.23
N ASP A 44 -8.13 2.04 16.42
CA ASP A 44 -7.46 1.52 17.63
C ASP A 44 -7.04 0.06 17.51
N HIS A 45 -7.73 -0.69 16.67
CA HIS A 45 -7.43 -2.09 16.37
C HIS A 45 -7.78 -2.42 14.91
N TYR A 46 -7.14 -3.42 14.38
CA TYR A 46 -7.46 -4.01 13.10
C TYR A 46 -7.13 -5.51 13.11
N GLY A 47 -7.61 -6.24 12.15
CA GLY A 47 -7.32 -7.65 11.98
C GLY A 47 -8.54 -8.41 11.48
N TRP A 48 -8.36 -9.69 11.29
CA TRP A 48 -9.41 -10.58 10.81
C TRP A 48 -9.89 -11.48 11.96
N GLY A 49 -11.20 -11.60 12.13
CA GLY A 49 -11.81 -12.43 13.17
C GLY A 49 -11.60 -13.95 13.01
N GLN A 50 -10.84 -14.37 12.00
CA GLN A 50 -10.53 -15.79 11.76
C GLN A 50 -9.10 -16.09 12.15
N THR A 51 -8.90 -17.27 12.72
CA THR A 51 -7.59 -17.81 13.04
C THR A 51 -6.86 -18.22 11.76
N LEU A 52 -5.72 -17.60 11.50
CA LEU A 52 -4.82 -17.96 10.41
C LEU A 52 -3.64 -18.77 10.95
N ARG A 53 -3.16 -19.72 10.19
CA ARG A 53 -1.95 -20.51 10.50
C ARG A 53 -1.15 -20.72 9.21
N PRO A 54 0.17 -20.61 9.26
CA PRO A 54 0.99 -20.16 10.39
C PRO A 54 0.95 -18.62 10.55
N VAL A 55 1.17 -18.13 11.76
CA VAL A 55 1.35 -16.73 12.09
C VAL A 55 2.74 -16.53 12.68
N PHE A 56 3.43 -15.47 12.26
CA PHE A 56 4.76 -15.14 12.72
C PHE A 56 4.78 -13.77 13.38
N ALA A 57 5.43 -13.69 14.55
CA ALA A 57 5.72 -12.45 15.21
C ALA A 57 7.17 -12.04 14.96
N PRO A 58 7.44 -10.79 14.58
CA PRO A 58 8.81 -10.30 14.50
C PRO A 58 9.43 -10.22 15.90
N VAL A 59 10.75 -10.47 15.96
CA VAL A 59 11.54 -10.29 17.18
C VAL A 59 12.28 -8.95 17.04
N PRO A 60 11.88 -7.91 17.79
CA PRO A 60 12.51 -6.60 17.70
C PRO A 60 13.98 -6.65 18.12
N GLU A 61 14.80 -5.89 17.42
CA GLU A 61 16.19 -5.63 17.77
C GLU A 61 16.36 -4.21 18.34
N LYS A 62 17.55 -3.90 18.85
CA LYS A 62 17.83 -2.56 19.37
C LYS A 62 17.65 -1.50 18.29
N GLY A 63 16.78 -0.52 18.57
CA GLY A 63 16.43 0.55 17.64
C GLY A 63 15.19 0.30 16.78
N ASP A 64 14.65 -0.92 16.79
CA ASP A 64 13.39 -1.21 16.12
C ASP A 64 12.22 -0.56 16.91
N LEU A 65 11.19 -0.14 16.19
CA LEU A 65 9.96 0.42 16.77
C LEU A 65 8.82 -0.60 16.62
N VAL A 66 8.22 -0.98 17.74
CA VAL A 66 7.01 -1.79 17.73
C VAL A 66 5.81 -0.89 17.46
N LEU A 67 5.13 -1.10 16.34
CA LEU A 67 3.97 -0.32 15.94
C LEU A 67 2.64 -0.92 16.38
N ALA A 68 2.59 -2.25 16.51
CA ALA A 68 1.39 -2.95 16.97
C ALA A 68 1.74 -4.26 17.69
N TYR A 69 0.86 -4.67 18.57
CA TYR A 69 0.92 -5.94 19.29
C TYR A 69 -0.27 -6.83 18.94
N TRP A 70 -0.09 -8.14 19.07
CA TRP A 70 -1.19 -9.07 19.06
C TRP A 70 -2.02 -8.93 20.33
N ARG A 71 -3.32 -8.71 20.19
CA ARG A 71 -4.23 -8.52 21.33
C ARG A 71 -4.28 -9.75 22.24
N ASP A 72 -4.32 -10.94 21.64
CA ASP A 72 -4.50 -12.19 22.35
C ASP A 72 -3.18 -12.75 22.91
N SER A 73 -2.07 -12.10 22.61
CA SER A 73 -0.72 -12.49 23.04
C SER A 73 0.00 -11.26 23.60
N TYR A 74 -0.32 -10.93 24.84
CA TYR A 74 0.17 -9.72 25.48
C TYR A 74 1.69 -9.53 25.33
N GLY A 75 2.08 -8.36 24.84
CA GLY A 75 3.48 -8.02 24.61
C GLY A 75 4.13 -8.68 23.38
N THR A 76 3.39 -9.49 22.61
CA THR A 76 3.92 -10.08 21.38
C THR A 76 3.78 -9.10 20.21
N PRO A 77 4.89 -8.64 19.59
CA PRO A 77 4.85 -7.72 18.45
C PRO A 77 4.13 -8.34 17.26
N ALA A 78 3.28 -7.55 16.60
CA ALA A 78 2.61 -7.90 15.35
C ALA A 78 3.21 -7.12 14.17
N ILE A 79 3.56 -5.85 14.39
CA ILE A 79 4.20 -5.00 13.39
C ILE A 79 5.42 -4.34 14.01
N VAL A 80 6.53 -4.44 13.32
CA VAL A 80 7.80 -3.80 13.71
C VAL A 80 8.35 -3.01 12.53
N LEU A 81 8.74 -1.77 12.80
CA LEU A 81 9.46 -0.91 11.88
C LEU A 81 10.94 -0.90 12.29
N ARG A 82 11.80 -1.20 11.35
CA ARG A 82 13.26 -1.08 11.47
C ARG A 82 13.70 0.18 10.74
N PRO A 83 14.32 1.14 11.42
CA PRO A 83 14.90 2.31 10.77
C PRO A 83 15.87 1.92 9.67
N GLY A 84 15.86 2.69 8.59
CA GLY A 84 16.74 2.44 7.45
C GLY A 84 18.20 2.67 7.79
N ARG A 85 19.08 1.98 7.08
CA ARG A 85 20.54 2.18 7.11
C ARG A 85 20.98 2.59 5.71
N ASP A 86 22.12 3.27 5.63
CA ASP A 86 22.76 3.60 4.35
C ASP A 86 21.85 4.35 3.35
N GLY A 87 21.08 5.32 3.86
CA GLY A 87 20.17 6.14 3.04
C GLY A 87 18.85 5.47 2.64
N ARG A 88 18.62 4.23 3.08
CA ARG A 88 17.32 3.56 2.90
C ARG A 88 16.29 4.12 3.90
N PRO A 89 15.03 4.28 3.52
CA PRO A 89 14.05 4.93 4.41
C PRO A 89 13.78 4.11 5.68
N PHE A 90 13.30 2.90 5.57
CA PHE A 90 13.02 1.95 6.65
C PHE A 90 12.44 0.65 6.06
N SER A 91 12.33 -0.38 6.90
CA SER A 91 11.63 -1.62 6.59
C SER A 91 10.53 -1.88 7.60
N VAL A 92 9.43 -2.49 7.18
CA VAL A 92 8.33 -2.87 8.07
C VAL A 92 8.04 -4.35 7.89
N PHE A 93 8.09 -5.09 8.98
CA PHE A 93 7.55 -6.44 9.04
C PHE A 93 6.14 -6.39 9.64
N CYS A 94 5.18 -6.95 8.91
CA CYS A 94 3.81 -7.08 9.38
C CYS A 94 3.44 -8.56 9.41
N GLY A 95 3.30 -9.12 10.61
CA GLY A 95 2.82 -10.48 10.82
C GLY A 95 1.29 -10.59 10.78
N ALA A 96 0.60 -9.47 10.88
CA ALA A 96 -0.86 -9.41 10.81
C ALA A 96 -1.34 -9.34 9.37
N VAL A 97 -2.49 -9.93 9.11
CA VAL A 97 -3.17 -9.83 7.81
C VAL A 97 -4.09 -8.61 7.77
N ASP A 98 -4.49 -8.27 6.55
CA ASP A 98 -5.51 -7.23 6.31
C ASP A 98 -5.08 -5.83 6.79
N LEU A 99 -3.81 -5.49 6.54
CA LEU A 99 -3.28 -4.18 6.87
C LEU A 99 -4.10 -3.08 6.17
N PRO A 100 -4.69 -2.12 6.91
CA PRO A 100 -5.53 -1.09 6.31
C PRO A 100 -4.79 -0.30 5.23
N ALA A 101 -5.44 -0.02 4.12
CA ALA A 101 -4.85 0.75 3.01
C ALA A 101 -4.36 2.15 3.47
N ALA A 102 -5.01 2.74 4.47
CA ALA A 102 -4.57 3.99 5.08
C ALA A 102 -3.18 3.87 5.72
N THR A 103 -2.90 2.74 6.38
CA THR A 103 -1.60 2.44 6.98
C THR A 103 -0.53 2.28 5.91
N ILE A 104 -0.83 1.56 4.84
CA ILE A 104 0.10 1.37 3.71
C ILE A 104 0.43 2.73 3.09
N ARG A 105 -0.56 3.59 2.88
CA ARG A 105 -0.35 4.96 2.38
C ARG A 105 0.49 5.82 3.33
N ALA A 106 0.31 5.67 4.64
CA ALA A 106 1.11 6.39 5.63
C ALA A 106 2.57 5.95 5.58
N PHE A 107 2.84 4.64 5.48
CA PHE A 107 4.19 4.13 5.27
C PHE A 107 4.80 4.63 3.96
N ALA A 108 4.05 4.59 2.87
CA ALA A 108 4.50 5.09 1.58
C ALA A 108 4.91 6.57 1.64
N ARG A 109 4.08 7.43 2.24
CA ARG A 109 4.40 8.85 2.43
C ARG A 109 5.65 9.05 3.28
N LYS A 110 5.77 8.33 4.39
CA LYS A 110 6.94 8.41 5.28
C LYS A 110 8.21 7.94 4.57
N ALA A 111 8.09 6.99 3.65
CA ALA A 111 9.20 6.53 2.81
C ALA A 111 9.51 7.48 1.64
N GLY A 112 8.78 8.58 1.47
CA GLY A 112 8.93 9.48 0.33
C GLY A 112 8.37 8.93 -0.98
N ALA A 113 7.62 7.84 -0.94
CA ALA A 113 6.99 7.27 -2.12
C ALA A 113 5.81 8.13 -2.59
N HIS A 114 5.64 8.21 -3.90
CA HIS A 114 4.53 8.96 -4.49
C HIS A 114 3.18 8.26 -4.20
N VAL A 115 2.26 8.98 -3.57
CA VAL A 115 0.91 8.51 -3.30
C VAL A 115 -0.06 9.23 -4.22
N TYR A 116 -0.62 8.48 -5.15
CA TYR A 116 -1.49 9.02 -6.19
C TYR A 116 -2.85 9.53 -5.67
N CYS A 117 -3.39 8.91 -4.62
CA CYS A 117 -4.70 9.27 -4.08
C CYS A 117 -4.76 9.00 -2.57
N SER A 118 -5.48 9.85 -1.84
CA SER A 118 -5.72 9.67 -0.40
C SER A 118 -6.90 8.73 -0.10
N ARG A 119 -7.81 8.54 -1.05
CA ARG A 119 -8.97 7.66 -0.92
C ARG A 119 -8.65 6.22 -1.33
N ASN A 120 -9.51 5.29 -0.94
CA ASN A 120 -9.42 3.90 -1.37
C ASN A 120 -9.80 3.79 -2.85
N ALA A 121 -8.82 3.42 -3.66
CA ALA A 121 -8.97 3.23 -5.10
C ALA A 121 -7.94 2.23 -5.61
N GLY A 122 -8.31 1.47 -6.61
CA GLY A 122 -7.35 0.76 -7.44
C GLY A 122 -6.70 1.74 -8.41
N ILE A 123 -5.37 1.84 -8.41
CA ILE A 123 -4.64 2.76 -9.30
C ILE A 123 -3.64 2.00 -10.13
N HIS A 124 -3.74 2.17 -11.45
CA HIS A 124 -2.78 1.64 -12.40
C HIS A 124 -2.15 2.81 -13.15
N LYS A 125 -0.85 3.00 -12.98
CA LYS A 125 -0.10 4.11 -13.59
C LYS A 125 0.93 3.58 -14.58
N GLY A 126 0.79 3.98 -15.81
CA GLY A 126 1.84 3.86 -16.84
C GLY A 126 2.54 5.20 -17.07
N ARG A 127 3.44 5.22 -18.06
CA ARG A 127 4.15 6.45 -18.43
C ARG A 127 3.20 7.57 -18.84
N ASP A 128 2.22 7.24 -19.68
CA ASP A 128 1.37 8.23 -20.36
C ASP A 128 -0.13 8.05 -20.02
N PHE A 129 -0.46 7.23 -19.02
CA PHE A 129 -1.83 7.04 -18.56
C PHE A 129 -1.91 6.80 -17.05
N VAL A 130 -3.07 7.04 -16.48
CA VAL A 130 -3.48 6.60 -15.15
C VAL A 130 -4.92 6.10 -15.22
N ALA A 131 -5.14 4.87 -14.76
CA ALA A 131 -6.49 4.33 -14.57
C ALA A 131 -6.80 4.27 -13.07
N VAL A 132 -8.01 4.66 -12.71
CA VAL A 132 -8.50 4.73 -11.34
C VAL A 132 -9.81 3.98 -11.27
N THR A 133 -9.89 3.00 -10.38
CA THR A 133 -11.15 2.32 -10.03
C THR A 133 -11.56 2.78 -8.65
N ALA A 134 -12.69 3.46 -8.55
CA ALA A 134 -13.21 4.02 -7.32
C ALA A 134 -13.71 2.90 -6.39
N GLY A 135 -13.24 2.85 -5.15
CA GLY A 135 -13.82 1.97 -4.12
C GLY A 135 -15.18 2.48 -3.65
N GLU A 136 -15.31 3.81 -3.57
CA GLU A 136 -16.52 4.50 -3.13
C GLU A 136 -16.83 5.66 -4.07
N GLY A 137 -18.08 6.09 -4.13
CA GLY A 137 -18.46 7.27 -4.91
C GLY A 137 -17.90 8.58 -4.33
N GLY A 138 -17.72 9.58 -5.19
CA GLY A 138 -17.37 10.95 -4.81
C GLY A 138 -16.15 11.50 -5.50
N LEU A 139 -15.63 12.62 -4.96
CA LEU A 139 -14.51 13.35 -5.52
C LEU A 139 -13.18 12.68 -5.18
N TYR A 140 -12.37 12.44 -6.20
CA TYR A 140 -11.00 11.92 -6.13
C TYR A 140 -10.02 12.98 -6.56
N ASP A 141 -9.09 13.33 -5.69
CA ASP A 141 -7.94 14.16 -6.00
C ASP A 141 -6.76 13.23 -6.34
N LEU A 142 -6.38 13.17 -7.62
CA LEU A 142 -5.28 12.37 -8.11
C LEU A 142 -4.04 13.22 -8.28
N ASN A 143 -2.98 12.87 -7.58
CA ASN A 143 -1.66 13.44 -7.81
C ASN A 143 -0.96 12.65 -8.93
N VAL A 144 -1.04 13.14 -10.14
CA VAL A 144 -0.44 12.47 -11.33
C VAL A 144 1.01 12.87 -11.58
N GLY A 145 1.55 13.81 -10.78
CA GLY A 145 2.87 14.42 -10.99
C GLY A 145 2.89 15.25 -12.29
N GLY A 146 3.89 16.12 -12.42
CA GLY A 146 4.07 16.93 -13.63
C GLY A 146 2.91 17.90 -13.92
N ALA A 147 3.12 18.83 -14.84
CA ALA A 147 2.17 19.90 -15.19
C ALA A 147 1.53 19.72 -16.58
N GLU A 148 1.52 18.49 -17.09
CA GLU A 148 1.02 18.17 -18.42
C GLU A 148 -0.51 18.19 -18.45
N GLU A 149 -1.06 18.35 -19.65
CA GLU A 149 -2.49 18.21 -19.90
C GLU A 149 -2.89 16.72 -19.95
N TRP A 150 -4.05 16.45 -19.35
CA TRP A 150 -4.63 15.12 -19.30
C TRP A 150 -6.00 15.09 -19.95
N PHE A 151 -6.29 13.98 -20.59
CA PHE A 151 -7.49 13.76 -21.40
C PHE A 151 -8.16 12.45 -20.94
N ASP A 152 -9.48 12.41 -21.05
CA ASP A 152 -10.22 11.17 -20.97
C ASP A 152 -9.80 10.28 -22.15
N ALA A 153 -9.31 9.08 -21.85
CA ALA A 153 -8.76 8.20 -22.85
C ALA A 153 -9.81 7.68 -23.86
N TYR A 154 -11.09 7.64 -23.47
CA TYR A 154 -12.18 7.15 -24.30
C TYR A 154 -12.83 8.24 -25.13
N THR A 155 -13.06 9.41 -24.54
CA THR A 155 -13.76 10.51 -25.22
C THR A 155 -12.83 11.52 -25.86
N GLY A 156 -11.55 11.53 -25.49
CA GLY A 156 -10.57 12.51 -25.93
C GLY A 156 -10.78 13.91 -25.34
N ARG A 157 -11.72 14.11 -24.42
CA ARG A 157 -12.00 15.42 -23.79
C ARG A 157 -10.91 15.76 -22.78
N PRO A 158 -10.48 17.03 -22.74
CA PRO A 158 -9.57 17.48 -21.69
C PRO A 158 -10.24 17.39 -20.32
N ILE A 159 -9.52 16.89 -19.33
CA ILE A 159 -10.01 16.74 -17.95
C ILE A 159 -9.29 17.66 -16.99
N GLY A 160 -8.12 18.16 -17.35
CA GLY A 160 -7.37 19.08 -16.53
C GLY A 160 -5.88 19.05 -16.79
N ARG A 161 -5.16 19.77 -15.95
CA ARG A 161 -3.71 19.89 -15.97
C ARG A 161 -3.13 19.44 -14.63
N GLY A 162 -2.08 18.61 -14.69
CA GLY A 162 -1.41 18.18 -13.48
C GLY A 162 -0.78 19.35 -12.68
N PRO A 163 -0.26 19.09 -11.47
CA PRO A 163 -0.08 17.75 -10.88
C PRO A 163 -1.35 17.14 -10.28
N GLN A 164 -2.44 17.90 -10.08
CA GLN A 164 -3.67 17.45 -9.44
C GLN A 164 -4.81 17.37 -10.45
N LEU A 165 -5.43 16.19 -10.55
CA LEU A 165 -6.66 16.00 -11.32
C LEU A 165 -7.81 15.71 -10.37
N LYS A 166 -8.95 16.34 -10.59
CA LYS A 166 -10.18 16.12 -9.82
C LYS A 166 -11.17 15.33 -10.64
N LEU A 167 -11.54 14.15 -10.15
CA LEU A 167 -12.48 13.25 -10.80
C LEU A 167 -13.65 12.97 -9.85
N ASN A 168 -14.87 13.11 -10.33
CA ASN A 168 -16.06 12.71 -9.57
C ASN A 168 -16.51 11.35 -10.11
N LEU A 169 -16.32 10.29 -9.33
CA LEU A 169 -16.56 8.90 -9.75
C LEU A 169 -17.69 8.27 -8.94
N LYS A 170 -18.40 7.36 -9.58
CA LYS A 170 -19.38 6.48 -8.90
C LYS A 170 -18.66 5.31 -8.21
N PRO A 171 -19.29 4.62 -7.25
CA PRO A 171 -18.74 3.38 -6.71
C PRO A 171 -18.42 2.38 -7.82
N ALA A 172 -17.26 1.74 -7.73
CA ALA A 172 -16.73 0.77 -8.70
C ALA A 172 -16.52 1.31 -10.14
N GLU A 173 -16.69 2.62 -10.37
CA GLU A 173 -16.40 3.22 -11.67
C GLU A 173 -14.90 3.23 -11.94
N THR A 174 -14.53 2.83 -13.15
CA THR A 174 -13.15 2.93 -13.63
C THR A 174 -13.05 4.07 -14.64
N PHE A 175 -12.12 4.98 -14.38
CA PHE A 175 -11.80 6.11 -15.25
C PHE A 175 -10.35 6.00 -15.71
N THR A 176 -10.09 6.28 -16.99
CA THR A 176 -8.73 6.29 -17.53
C THR A 176 -8.41 7.66 -18.11
N ALA A 177 -7.42 8.31 -17.52
CA ALA A 177 -6.83 9.52 -18.05
C ALA A 177 -5.55 9.20 -18.83
N CYS A 178 -5.30 9.92 -19.92
CA CYS A 178 -4.07 9.79 -20.69
C CYS A 178 -3.48 11.15 -21.10
N ARG A 179 -2.18 11.14 -21.41
CA ARG A 179 -1.51 12.29 -22.03
C ARG A 179 -1.82 12.35 -23.52
N LYS A 180 -1.70 13.54 -24.13
CA LYS A 180 -1.98 13.78 -25.55
C LYS A 180 -1.23 12.84 -26.49
N ILE A 181 0.00 12.49 -26.15
CA ILE A 181 0.82 11.57 -26.95
C ILE A 181 0.20 10.16 -27.05
N LEU A 182 -0.41 9.67 -25.99
CA LEU A 182 -1.10 8.38 -25.99
C LEU A 182 -2.46 8.51 -26.69
N LEU A 183 -3.19 9.60 -26.43
CA LEU A 183 -4.47 9.87 -27.06
C LEU A 183 -4.36 9.83 -28.59
N ASN A 184 -3.35 10.49 -29.16
CA ASN A 184 -3.09 10.48 -30.60
C ASN A 184 -2.85 9.05 -31.11
N LYS A 185 -2.11 8.22 -30.38
CA LYS A 185 -1.87 6.82 -30.77
C LYS A 185 -3.15 5.97 -30.76
N ILE A 186 -4.01 6.19 -29.78
CA ILE A 186 -5.29 5.45 -29.64
C ILE A 186 -6.22 5.81 -30.83
N HIS A 187 -6.34 7.09 -31.15
CA HIS A 187 -7.27 7.57 -32.18
C HIS A 187 -6.74 7.46 -33.61
N THR A 188 -5.41 7.41 -33.83
CA THR A 188 -4.81 7.21 -35.15
C THR A 188 -4.53 5.75 -35.50
N GLY A 189 -4.35 4.89 -34.50
CA GLY A 189 -4.08 3.45 -34.69
C GLY A 189 -5.29 2.63 -35.19
N GLY A 190 -6.48 3.21 -35.27
CA GLY A 190 -7.68 2.55 -35.80
C GLY A 190 -7.78 2.51 -37.33
N ASN A 191 -6.90 3.22 -38.04
CA ASN A 191 -6.94 3.32 -39.49
C ASN A 191 -5.86 2.52 -40.23
N ALA A 192 -5.14 1.62 -39.53
CA ALA A 192 -4.17 0.74 -40.17
C ALA A 192 -4.70 -0.72 -40.14
N ARG A 193 -5.75 -0.99 -40.93
CA ARG A 193 -6.12 -2.30 -41.43
C ARG A 193 -6.65 -2.17 -42.85
#